data_46365ca3e7d3f402777aa987c145e5ac
#
_entry.id   46365ca3e7d3f402777aa987c145e5ac
#
_cell.length_a   1.000
_cell.length_b   1.000
_cell.length_c   1.000
_cell.angle_alpha   90.00
_cell.angle_beta   90.00
_cell.angle_gamma   90.00
#
_symmetry.space_group_name_H-M   'P 1'
#
loop_
_entity.id
_entity.type
_entity.pdbx_description
1 polymer ?
#
loop_
_entity_poly.entity_id
_entity_poly.type
_entity_poly.pdbx_seq_one_letter_code
_entity_poly.pdbx_strand_id
1 'polypeptide(L)'
;PLIRRLAKYVIDADTTGNGFPDLGVANTFDDAAPAVQFSRKQVYLAVKALAAFEVTALMAESNGDEEFAGICRDRAALIQQTLDTEAWQGDHYAVCLEKRMDEITDPWSGKPAGTGELPGWDAYSIHTANGLLYPLLSGYRLNLDYARLARDIAHATREAMLEYGCTHSSADRSNLWVSQNLWRDFVAAYMGLDLLDMASRYWAFEVMENT
;
A
#
# COMPACT_ATOMS: atom_id res chain seq x y z
N PRO A 1 16.63 11.84 17.95
CA PRO A 1 15.56 12.87 18.11
C PRO A 1 14.67 12.95 16.88
N LEU A 2 15.20 12.96 15.62
CA LEU A 2 14.39 13.10 14.41
C LEU A 2 13.52 11.85 14.17
N ILE A 3 14.10 10.67 14.18
CA ILE A 3 13.39 9.41 13.94
C ILE A 3 12.23 9.21 14.93
N ARG A 4 12.45 9.50 16.23
CA ARG A 4 11.36 9.44 17.22
C ARG A 4 10.20 10.39 16.89
N ARG A 5 10.51 11.60 16.39
CA ARG A 5 9.48 12.57 15.98
C ARG A 5 8.70 12.08 14.76
N LEU A 6 9.40 11.50 13.77
CA LEU A 6 8.76 10.94 12.59
C LEU A 6 7.88 9.74 12.94
N ALA A 7 8.38 8.81 13.75
CA ALA A 7 7.59 7.66 14.21
C ALA A 7 6.36 8.12 15.00
N LYS A 8 6.54 9.10 15.91
CA LYS A 8 5.40 9.68 16.64
C LYS A 8 4.35 10.29 15.69
N TYR A 9 4.77 10.99 14.66
CA TYR A 9 3.84 11.53 13.65
C TYR A 9 3.01 10.43 13.00
N VAL A 10 3.64 9.32 12.60
CA VAL A 10 2.93 8.18 11.99
C VAL A 10 2.00 7.49 13.01
N ILE A 11 2.40 7.41 14.29
CA ILE A 11 1.54 6.89 15.35
C ILE A 11 0.32 7.80 15.55
N ASP A 12 0.53 9.12 15.63
CA ASP A 12 -0.54 10.10 15.81
C ASP A 12 -1.47 10.19 14.58
N ALA A 13 -1.00 9.76 13.41
CA ALA A 13 -1.81 9.69 12.19
C ALA A 13 -2.79 8.50 12.15
N ASP A 14 -2.69 7.56 13.08
CA ASP A 14 -3.70 6.54 13.36
C ASP A 14 -4.67 7.06 14.42
N THR A 15 -5.77 7.69 13.99
CA THR A 15 -6.75 8.27 14.92
C THR A 15 -7.78 7.26 15.42
N THR A 16 -7.85 6.10 14.80
CA THR A 16 -8.81 5.03 15.13
C THR A 16 -8.20 3.91 15.98
N GLY A 17 -6.88 3.87 16.10
CA GLY A 17 -6.17 2.92 16.96
C GLY A 17 -6.06 1.52 16.37
N ASN A 18 -6.25 1.35 15.05
CA ASN A 18 -6.09 0.07 14.38
C ASN A 18 -4.73 -0.12 13.68
N GLY A 19 -3.84 0.85 13.81
CA GLY A 19 -2.51 0.84 13.23
C GLY A 19 -2.42 1.48 11.85
N PHE A 20 -3.52 1.66 11.13
CA PHE A 20 -3.52 2.26 9.80
C PHE A 20 -3.55 3.79 9.90
N PRO A 21 -2.61 4.50 9.26
CA PRO A 21 -2.67 5.95 9.20
C PRO A 21 -3.95 6.41 8.50
N ASP A 22 -4.70 7.29 9.15
CA ASP A 22 -5.98 7.80 8.66
C ASP A 22 -6.14 9.31 8.78
N LEU A 23 -5.13 10.00 9.32
CA LEU A 23 -5.13 11.45 9.41
C LEU A 23 -4.92 12.07 8.02
N GLY A 24 -6.00 12.61 7.48
CA GLY A 24 -6.00 13.17 6.13
C GLY A 24 -6.15 12.14 5.03
N VAL A 25 -6.28 12.62 3.82
CA VAL A 25 -6.41 11.80 2.61
C VAL A 25 -5.03 11.56 2.03
N ALA A 26 -4.71 10.31 1.79
CA ALA A 26 -3.47 9.98 1.10
C ALA A 26 -3.64 10.15 -0.41
N ASN A 27 -3.49 11.35 -0.88
CA ASN A 27 -3.42 11.63 -2.31
C ASN A 27 -2.03 11.24 -2.86
N THR A 28 -1.74 9.94 -2.84
CA THR A 28 -0.45 9.43 -3.28
C THR A 28 -0.45 9.15 -4.79
N PHE A 29 -1.63 9.08 -5.39
CA PHE A 29 -1.85 8.67 -6.79
C PHE A 29 -2.92 9.56 -7.39
N ASP A 30 -2.50 10.60 -8.07
CA ASP A 30 -3.34 11.72 -8.48
C ASP A 30 -4.54 11.34 -9.35
N ASP A 31 -4.44 10.24 -10.11
CA ASP A 31 -5.42 9.85 -11.12
C ASP A 31 -6.06 8.49 -10.86
N ALA A 32 -5.90 7.94 -9.67
CA ALA A 32 -6.48 6.65 -9.33
C ALA A 32 -7.98 6.73 -9.02
N ALA A 33 -8.64 5.57 -9.03
CA ALA A 33 -10.04 5.43 -8.62
C ALA A 33 -10.30 6.08 -7.24
N PRO A 34 -11.53 6.56 -6.96
CA PRO A 34 -11.85 7.28 -5.73
C PRO A 34 -11.36 6.59 -4.45
N ALA A 35 -11.45 5.27 -4.39
CA ALA A 35 -10.96 4.50 -3.24
C ALA A 35 -9.45 4.63 -3.03
N VAL A 36 -8.67 4.80 -4.09
CA VAL A 36 -7.21 4.98 -3.99
C VAL A 36 -6.86 6.45 -3.75
N GLN A 37 -7.57 7.36 -4.42
CA GLN A 37 -7.25 8.78 -4.42
C GLN A 37 -7.66 9.49 -3.12
N PHE A 38 -8.83 9.19 -2.58
CA PHE A 38 -9.43 9.94 -1.48
C PHE A 38 -9.62 9.14 -0.19
N SER A 39 -9.42 7.83 -0.23
CA SER A 39 -9.62 7.01 0.95
C SER A 39 -8.57 7.25 2.02
N ARG A 40 -9.00 7.10 3.26
CA ARG A 40 -8.12 6.97 4.43
C ARG A 40 -7.91 5.48 4.73
N LYS A 41 -7.03 5.16 5.66
CA LYS A 41 -6.72 3.77 6.05
C LYS A 41 -6.33 2.90 4.86
N GLN A 42 -5.51 3.46 3.96
CA GLN A 42 -5.04 2.74 2.79
C GLN A 42 -4.06 1.63 3.18
N VAL A 43 -4.28 0.44 2.64
CA VAL A 43 -3.44 -0.73 2.87
C VAL A 43 -2.00 -0.49 2.42
N TYR A 44 -1.79 0.16 1.28
CA TYR A 44 -0.47 0.56 0.80
C TYR A 44 0.31 1.41 1.82
N LEU A 45 -0.34 2.41 2.43
CA LEU A 45 0.30 3.25 3.43
C LEU A 45 0.53 2.51 4.75
N ALA A 46 -0.37 1.60 5.12
CA ALA A 46 -0.18 0.75 6.27
C ALA A 46 1.03 -0.17 6.10
N VAL A 47 1.21 -0.78 4.93
CA VAL A 47 2.41 -1.58 4.62
C VAL A 47 3.69 -0.74 4.68
N LYS A 48 3.67 0.50 4.19
CA LYS A 48 4.80 1.44 4.36
C LYS A 48 5.08 1.78 5.82
N ALA A 49 4.03 2.02 6.61
CA ALA A 49 4.17 2.29 8.03
C ALA A 49 4.73 1.08 8.79
N LEU A 50 4.24 -0.13 8.48
CA LEU A 50 4.80 -1.38 9.01
C LEU A 50 6.31 -1.46 8.75
N ALA A 51 6.72 -1.27 7.50
CA ALA A 51 8.13 -1.27 7.11
C ALA A 51 8.95 -0.23 7.90
N ALA A 52 8.42 0.98 8.02
CA ALA A 52 9.08 2.05 8.74
C ALA A 52 9.23 1.73 10.24
N PHE A 53 8.22 1.15 10.88
CA PHE A 53 8.28 0.78 12.29
C PHE A 53 9.23 -0.38 12.55
N GLU A 54 9.23 -1.44 11.74
CA GLU A 54 10.16 -2.54 11.91
C GLU A 54 11.62 -2.09 11.77
N VAL A 55 11.93 -1.33 10.72
CA VAL A 55 13.29 -0.79 10.53
C VAL A 55 13.67 0.18 11.66
N THR A 56 12.73 1.02 12.11
CA THR A 56 12.99 1.95 13.23
C THR A 56 13.26 1.20 14.53
N ALA A 57 12.57 0.08 14.78
CA ALA A 57 12.82 -0.77 15.94
C ALA A 57 14.26 -1.30 15.93
N LEU A 58 14.74 -1.84 14.79
CA LEU A 58 16.11 -2.29 14.66
C LEU A 58 17.14 -1.18 14.89
N MET A 59 16.87 0.01 14.36
CA MET A 59 17.74 1.17 14.57
C MET A 59 17.77 1.60 16.05
N ALA A 60 16.64 1.55 16.74
CA ALA A 60 16.53 1.88 18.16
C ALA A 60 17.32 0.89 19.00
N GLU A 61 17.18 -0.42 18.75
CA GLU A 61 17.94 -1.49 19.41
C GLU A 61 19.44 -1.30 19.24
N SER A 62 19.88 -1.07 18.01
CA SER A 62 21.30 -0.85 17.69
C SER A 62 21.89 0.34 18.45
N ASN A 63 21.06 1.25 18.93
CA ASN A 63 21.43 2.40 19.75
C ASN A 63 21.13 2.21 21.26
N GLY A 64 20.74 1.01 21.70
CA GLY A 64 20.41 0.72 23.07
C GLY A 64 19.10 1.34 23.58
N ASP A 65 18.21 1.71 22.69
CA ASP A 65 16.93 2.34 22.99
C ASP A 65 15.78 1.32 22.95
N GLU A 66 15.80 0.39 23.90
CA GLU A 66 14.88 -0.74 23.96
C GLU A 66 13.42 -0.32 24.15
N GLU A 67 13.18 0.75 24.91
CA GLU A 67 11.83 1.27 25.12
C GLU A 67 11.20 1.72 23.78
N PHE A 68 11.93 2.51 23.01
CA PHE A 68 11.44 2.99 21.74
C PHE A 68 11.35 1.88 20.69
N ALA A 69 12.26 0.92 20.71
CA ALA A 69 12.19 -0.29 19.89
C ALA A 69 10.90 -1.08 20.17
N GLY A 70 10.55 -1.25 21.45
CA GLY A 70 9.29 -1.88 21.87
C GLY A 70 8.05 -1.19 21.31
N ILE A 71 7.97 0.14 21.44
CA ILE A 71 6.87 0.93 20.87
C ILE A 71 6.73 0.69 19.36
N CYS A 72 7.84 0.70 18.63
CA CYS A 72 7.82 0.48 17.19
C CYS A 72 7.38 -0.95 16.83
N ARG A 73 7.82 -1.97 17.57
CA ARG A 73 7.37 -3.36 17.35
C ARG A 73 5.88 -3.53 17.61
N ASP A 74 5.37 -2.94 18.70
CA ASP A 74 3.95 -3.02 19.02
C ASP A 74 3.09 -2.40 17.92
N ARG A 75 3.56 -1.27 17.35
CA ARG A 75 2.88 -0.65 16.21
C ARG A 75 2.94 -1.49 14.95
N ALA A 76 4.09 -2.09 14.64
CA ALA A 76 4.23 -3.01 13.51
C ALA A 76 3.30 -4.23 13.68
N ALA A 77 3.25 -4.83 14.86
CA ALA A 77 2.37 -5.96 15.17
C ALA A 77 0.88 -5.62 15.03
N LEU A 78 0.48 -4.43 15.47
CA LEU A 78 -0.89 -3.93 15.33
C LEU A 78 -1.27 -3.79 13.84
N ILE A 79 -0.41 -3.17 13.03
CA ILE A 79 -0.64 -3.03 11.57
C ILE A 79 -0.77 -4.41 10.93
N GLN A 80 0.13 -5.34 11.25
CA GLN A 80 0.07 -6.70 10.72
C GLN A 80 -1.24 -7.40 11.10
N GLN A 81 -1.66 -7.30 12.35
CA GLN A 81 -2.95 -7.87 12.78
C GLN A 81 -4.11 -7.30 11.96
N THR A 82 -4.16 -6.00 11.74
CA THR A 82 -5.22 -5.35 10.96
C THR A 82 -5.16 -5.76 9.49
N LEU A 83 -3.96 -5.87 8.90
CA LEU A 83 -3.79 -6.43 7.55
C LEU A 83 -4.39 -7.82 7.43
N ASP A 84 -4.15 -8.67 8.42
CA ASP A 84 -4.58 -10.06 8.40
C ASP A 84 -6.08 -10.25 8.66
N THR A 85 -6.68 -9.40 9.48
CA THR A 85 -8.07 -9.57 9.96
C THR A 85 -9.09 -8.69 9.26
N GLU A 86 -8.69 -7.50 8.79
CA GLU A 86 -9.62 -6.52 8.21
C GLU A 86 -9.34 -6.25 6.73
N ALA A 87 -8.06 -6.20 6.32
CA ALA A 87 -7.72 -5.86 4.94
C ALA A 87 -7.76 -7.03 3.97
N TRP A 88 -7.56 -8.27 4.46
CA TRP A 88 -7.54 -9.47 3.62
C TRP A 88 -8.95 -9.89 3.20
N GLN A 89 -9.22 -9.92 1.88
CA GLN A 89 -10.52 -10.25 1.28
C GLN A 89 -10.62 -11.72 0.81
N GLY A 90 -9.69 -12.58 1.25
CA GLY A 90 -9.67 -14.01 0.90
C GLY A 90 -8.68 -14.37 -0.20
N ASP A 91 -8.48 -13.50 -1.17
CA ASP A 91 -7.54 -13.72 -2.28
C ASP A 91 -6.68 -12.49 -2.63
N HIS A 92 -6.99 -11.33 -2.08
CA HIS A 92 -6.24 -10.08 -2.24
C HIS A 92 -6.43 -9.18 -1.01
N TYR A 93 -5.65 -8.11 -0.92
CA TYR A 93 -5.85 -7.04 0.06
C TYR A 93 -6.76 -5.95 -0.51
N ALA A 94 -7.70 -5.48 0.29
CA ALA A 94 -8.50 -4.30 -0.05
C ALA A 94 -7.59 -3.08 -0.31
N VAL A 95 -8.08 -2.12 -1.07
CA VAL A 95 -7.38 -0.84 -1.27
C VAL A 95 -7.33 -0.05 0.03
N CYS A 96 -8.44 -0.02 0.76
CA CYS A 96 -8.56 0.68 2.04
C CYS A 96 -9.61 0.02 2.96
N LEU A 97 -9.62 0.40 4.23
CA LEU A 97 -10.60 -0.10 5.19
C LEU A 97 -11.87 0.75 5.25
N GLU A 98 -11.88 1.93 4.68
CA GLU A 98 -13.09 2.74 4.56
C GLU A 98 -13.96 2.19 3.44
N LYS A 99 -15.21 1.86 3.78
CA LYS A 99 -16.17 1.26 2.86
C LYS A 99 -17.24 2.24 2.38
N ARG A 100 -17.30 3.43 2.98
CA ARG A 100 -18.36 4.39 2.74
C ARG A 100 -17.83 5.78 2.42
N MET A 101 -18.40 6.41 1.41
CA MET A 101 -18.04 7.77 0.99
C MET A 101 -18.46 8.84 2.02
N ASP A 102 -19.54 8.60 2.74
CA ASP A 102 -20.02 9.49 3.80
C ASP A 102 -19.11 9.52 5.03
N GLU A 103 -18.19 8.59 5.17
CA GLU A 103 -17.14 8.57 6.21
C GLU A 103 -15.91 9.38 5.78
N ILE A 104 -15.81 9.76 4.52
CA ILE A 104 -14.70 10.51 3.95
C ILE A 104 -15.06 11.99 3.86
N THR A 105 -14.26 12.85 4.48
CA THR A 105 -14.39 14.29 4.33
C THR A 105 -13.52 14.77 3.17
N ASP A 106 -14.13 15.39 2.19
CA ASP A 106 -13.43 16.06 1.11
C ASP A 106 -12.58 17.21 1.71
N PRO A 107 -11.25 17.18 1.54
CA PRO A 107 -10.34 18.14 2.16
C PRO A 107 -10.51 19.58 1.63
N TRP A 108 -11.10 19.75 0.46
CA TRP A 108 -11.30 21.07 -0.14
C TRP A 108 -12.63 21.70 0.26
N SER A 109 -13.69 20.92 0.31
CA SER A 109 -15.02 21.45 0.66
C SER A 109 -15.36 21.31 2.15
N GLY A 110 -14.67 20.43 2.88
CA GLY A 110 -14.99 20.09 4.27
C GLY A 110 -16.31 19.33 4.44
N LYS A 111 -16.85 18.80 3.35
CA LYS A 111 -18.14 18.04 3.34
C LYS A 111 -17.84 16.55 3.07
N PRO A 112 -18.80 15.65 3.34
CA PRO A 112 -18.68 14.27 2.88
C PRO A 112 -18.40 14.20 1.38
N ALA A 113 -17.46 13.33 0.97
CA ALA A 113 -17.06 13.16 -0.43
C ALA A 113 -18.20 12.62 -1.30
N GLY A 114 -19.14 11.94 -0.70
CA GLY A 114 -20.33 11.39 -1.33
C GLY A 114 -21.19 10.66 -0.33
N THR A 115 -22.09 9.81 -0.82
CA THR A 115 -22.97 8.97 0.01
C THR A 115 -22.94 7.53 -0.48
N GLY A 116 -23.10 6.59 0.44
CA GLY A 116 -23.15 5.17 0.12
C GLY A 116 -21.78 4.49 0.13
N GLU A 117 -21.68 3.37 -0.55
CA GLU A 117 -20.45 2.59 -0.63
C GLU A 117 -19.37 3.31 -1.44
N LEU A 118 -18.12 3.23 -0.97
CA LEU A 118 -16.96 3.76 -1.67
C LEU A 118 -16.59 2.83 -2.83
N PRO A 119 -16.73 3.25 -4.10
CA PRO A 119 -16.41 2.39 -5.23
C PRO A 119 -14.93 1.98 -5.22
N GLY A 120 -14.68 0.68 -5.27
CA GLY A 120 -13.32 0.11 -5.38
C GLY A 120 -12.54 0.05 -4.07
N TRP A 121 -13.16 0.20 -2.91
CA TRP A 121 -12.49 -0.01 -1.62
C TRP A 121 -11.90 -1.43 -1.52
N ASP A 122 -12.56 -2.42 -2.11
CA ASP A 122 -12.19 -3.84 -2.16
C ASP A 122 -11.60 -4.27 -3.52
N ALA A 123 -11.25 -3.32 -4.38
CA ALA A 123 -10.69 -3.63 -5.69
C ALA A 123 -9.30 -4.28 -5.59
N TYR A 124 -8.93 -5.05 -6.59
CA TYR A 124 -7.56 -5.52 -6.76
C TYR A 124 -6.65 -4.34 -7.09
N SER A 125 -5.56 -4.19 -6.37
CA SER A 125 -4.64 -3.07 -6.53
C SER A 125 -3.20 -3.52 -6.63
N ILE A 126 -2.43 -2.88 -7.52
CA ILE A 126 -0.99 -3.13 -7.63
C ILE A 126 -0.15 -2.46 -6.55
N HIS A 127 -0.76 -1.61 -5.72
CA HIS A 127 -0.02 -0.74 -4.80
C HIS A 127 0.43 -1.40 -3.51
N THR A 128 -0.27 -2.42 -3.02
CA THR A 128 0.05 -3.09 -1.75
C THR A 128 1.53 -3.51 -1.69
N ALA A 129 1.99 -4.19 -2.72
CA ALA A 129 3.37 -4.65 -2.83
C ALA A 129 4.40 -3.50 -2.86
N ASN A 130 4.05 -2.36 -3.44
CA ASN A 130 4.97 -1.24 -3.60
C ASN A 130 5.48 -0.68 -2.26
N GLY A 131 4.73 -0.86 -1.18
CA GLY A 131 5.17 -0.51 0.17
C GLY A 131 6.43 -1.25 0.65
N LEU A 132 6.75 -2.38 0.03
CA LEU A 132 7.85 -3.26 0.43
C LEU A 132 9.14 -3.04 -0.35
N LEU A 133 9.15 -2.20 -1.40
CA LEU A 133 10.31 -2.09 -2.30
C LEU A 133 11.61 -1.80 -1.55
N TYR A 134 11.64 -0.77 -0.70
CA TYR A 134 12.87 -0.36 -0.04
C TYR A 134 13.40 -1.37 0.99
N PRO A 135 12.58 -1.97 1.87
CA PRO A 135 13.04 -3.03 2.75
C PRO A 135 13.65 -4.20 1.98
N LEU A 136 13.00 -4.68 0.93
CA LEU A 136 13.48 -5.81 0.15
C LEU A 136 14.79 -5.49 -0.59
N LEU A 137 14.93 -4.29 -1.15
CA LEU A 137 16.19 -3.83 -1.76
C LEU A 137 17.36 -3.81 -0.77
N SER A 138 17.08 -3.54 0.51
CA SER A 138 18.08 -3.59 1.57
C SER A 138 18.29 -5.00 2.14
N GLY A 139 17.64 -6.01 1.59
CA GLY A 139 17.72 -7.40 2.06
C GLY A 139 16.90 -7.69 3.32
N TYR A 140 16.05 -6.78 3.75
CA TYR A 140 15.22 -6.95 4.94
C TYR A 140 13.83 -7.48 4.57
N ARG A 141 13.43 -8.58 5.22
CA ARG A 141 12.09 -9.14 5.09
C ARG A 141 11.25 -8.74 6.29
N LEU A 142 10.14 -8.08 6.03
CA LEU A 142 9.16 -7.71 7.04
C LEU A 142 8.43 -8.93 7.59
N ASN A 143 7.86 -8.77 8.78
CA ASN A 143 6.96 -9.77 9.36
C ASN A 143 5.56 -9.67 8.69
N LEU A 144 5.44 -10.20 7.49
CA LEU A 144 4.22 -10.26 6.69
C LEU A 144 3.95 -11.68 6.20
N ASP A 145 2.69 -11.99 5.92
CA ASP A 145 2.30 -13.22 5.21
C ASP A 145 2.63 -13.09 3.72
N TYR A 146 3.85 -13.53 3.36
CA TYR A 146 4.31 -13.49 1.97
C TYR A 146 3.53 -14.41 1.04
N ALA A 147 2.85 -15.44 1.56
CA ALA A 147 2.00 -16.30 0.74
C ALA A 147 0.71 -15.54 0.34
N ARG A 148 0.12 -14.77 1.27
CA ARG A 148 -0.99 -13.86 0.95
C ARG A 148 -0.56 -12.77 -0.02
N LEU A 149 0.60 -12.15 0.23
CA LEU A 149 1.11 -11.10 -0.66
C LEU A 149 1.38 -11.63 -2.08
N ALA A 150 1.94 -12.83 -2.22
CA ALA A 150 2.14 -13.46 -3.54
C ALA A 150 0.81 -13.71 -4.25
N ARG A 151 -0.22 -14.12 -3.51
CA ARG A 151 -1.57 -14.32 -4.04
C ARG A 151 -2.19 -12.98 -4.46
N ASP A 152 -2.05 -11.94 -3.63
CA ASP A 152 -2.49 -10.58 -3.93
C ASP A 152 -1.88 -10.07 -5.24
N ILE A 153 -0.56 -10.16 -5.38
CA ILE A 153 0.15 -9.75 -6.60
C ILE A 153 -0.36 -10.52 -7.82
N ALA A 154 -0.53 -11.83 -7.72
CA ALA A 154 -0.98 -12.65 -8.83
C ALA A 154 -2.42 -12.29 -9.26
N HIS A 155 -3.32 -12.10 -8.31
CA HIS A 155 -4.72 -11.74 -8.58
C HIS A 155 -4.82 -10.29 -9.08
N ALA A 156 -4.16 -9.34 -8.43
CA ALA A 156 -4.14 -7.95 -8.88
C ALA A 156 -3.57 -7.81 -10.30
N THR A 157 -2.51 -8.55 -10.63
CA THR A 157 -1.96 -8.59 -11.98
C THR A 157 -3.00 -9.08 -12.99
N ARG A 158 -3.71 -10.17 -12.70
CA ARG A 158 -4.72 -10.73 -13.60
C ARG A 158 -5.92 -9.79 -13.79
N GLU A 159 -6.45 -9.23 -12.70
CA GLU A 159 -7.68 -8.44 -12.72
C GLU A 159 -7.47 -7.01 -13.24
N ALA A 160 -6.29 -6.44 -13.04
CA ALA A 160 -5.95 -5.09 -13.49
C ALA A 160 -5.21 -5.06 -14.85
N MET A 161 -4.96 -6.22 -15.48
CA MET A 161 -4.16 -6.32 -16.71
C MET A 161 -4.84 -5.63 -17.90
N LEU A 162 -4.05 -4.85 -18.60
CA LEU A 162 -4.31 -4.30 -19.92
C LEU A 162 -3.24 -4.78 -20.92
N GLU A 163 -3.29 -4.27 -22.16
CA GLU A 163 -2.32 -4.63 -23.21
C GLU A 163 -0.87 -4.35 -22.78
N TYR A 164 -0.63 -3.20 -22.14
CA TYR A 164 0.71 -2.70 -21.83
C TYR A 164 1.08 -2.69 -20.35
N GLY A 165 0.33 -3.35 -19.50
CA GLY A 165 0.56 -3.41 -18.07
C GLY A 165 -0.73 -3.40 -17.26
N CYS A 166 -0.62 -3.17 -15.95
CA CYS A 166 -1.77 -3.13 -15.07
C CYS A 166 -2.20 -1.70 -14.77
N THR A 167 -3.50 -1.47 -14.71
CA THR A 167 -4.06 -0.27 -14.09
C THR A 167 -3.75 -0.23 -12.60
N HIS A 168 -3.93 0.91 -11.96
CA HIS A 168 -3.70 1.07 -10.51
C HIS A 168 -4.59 0.14 -9.68
N SER A 169 -5.83 0.00 -10.09
CA SER A 169 -6.77 -0.96 -9.52
C SER A 169 -7.75 -1.48 -10.58
N SER A 170 -8.42 -2.57 -10.27
CA SER A 170 -9.48 -3.12 -11.12
C SER A 170 -10.74 -2.25 -11.16
N ALA A 171 -10.90 -1.30 -10.25
CA ALA A 171 -12.04 -0.39 -10.20
C ALA A 171 -11.96 0.72 -11.26
N ASP A 172 -10.76 1.07 -11.71
CA ASP A 172 -10.54 2.05 -12.77
C ASP A 172 -9.53 1.50 -13.78
N ARG A 173 -9.98 1.26 -14.98
CA ARG A 173 -9.17 0.70 -16.07
C ARG A 173 -8.64 1.76 -17.04
N SER A 174 -8.80 3.03 -16.71
CA SER A 174 -8.38 4.14 -17.57
C SER A 174 -6.95 4.61 -17.33
N ASN A 175 -6.35 4.22 -16.19
CA ASN A 175 -5.06 4.74 -15.75
C ASN A 175 -4.00 3.63 -15.64
N LEU A 176 -2.98 3.71 -16.48
CA LEU A 176 -1.81 2.84 -16.47
C LEU A 176 -0.57 3.67 -16.18
N TRP A 177 0.16 3.32 -15.13
CA TRP A 177 1.40 3.99 -14.78
C TRP A 177 2.56 2.99 -14.72
N VAL A 178 3.44 3.03 -15.71
CA VAL A 178 4.53 2.06 -15.87
C VAL A 178 5.45 1.99 -14.66
N SER A 179 5.82 3.12 -14.07
CA SER A 179 6.71 3.14 -12.90
C SER A 179 6.14 2.38 -11.69
N GLN A 180 4.84 2.46 -11.46
CA GLN A 180 4.17 1.73 -10.37
C GLN A 180 4.13 0.22 -10.65
N ASN A 181 3.93 -0.16 -11.90
CA ASN A 181 4.02 -1.55 -12.33
C ASN A 181 5.43 -2.10 -12.12
N LEU A 182 6.46 -1.37 -12.52
CA LEU A 182 7.86 -1.76 -12.33
C LEU A 182 8.20 -1.96 -10.84
N TRP A 183 7.71 -1.10 -9.95
CA TRP A 183 7.93 -1.26 -8.50
C TRP A 183 7.32 -2.55 -7.98
N ARG A 184 6.09 -2.86 -8.36
CA ARG A 184 5.46 -4.13 -8.00
C ARG A 184 6.25 -5.33 -8.54
N ASP A 185 6.71 -5.25 -9.79
CA ASP A 185 7.45 -6.33 -10.43
C ASP A 185 8.81 -6.57 -9.77
N PHE A 186 9.49 -5.52 -9.30
CA PHE A 186 10.68 -5.67 -8.48
C PHE A 186 10.39 -6.41 -7.17
N VAL A 187 9.32 -6.05 -6.46
CA VAL A 187 8.90 -6.76 -5.25
C VAL A 187 8.60 -8.23 -5.58
N ALA A 188 7.84 -8.48 -6.64
CA ALA A 188 7.53 -9.84 -7.10
C ALA A 188 8.79 -10.65 -7.39
N ALA A 189 9.78 -10.08 -8.09
CA ALA A 189 11.04 -10.73 -8.38
C ALA A 189 11.83 -11.09 -7.10
N TYR A 190 11.87 -10.18 -6.11
CA TYR A 190 12.47 -10.47 -4.80
C TYR A 190 11.74 -11.59 -4.04
N MET A 191 10.47 -11.79 -4.33
CA MET A 191 9.67 -12.88 -3.77
C MET A 191 9.78 -14.18 -4.57
N GLY A 192 10.50 -14.19 -5.69
CA GLY A 192 10.62 -15.33 -6.59
C GLY A 192 9.41 -15.56 -7.49
N LEU A 193 8.57 -14.55 -7.68
CA LEU A 193 7.46 -14.60 -8.62
C LEU A 193 7.94 -14.18 -10.02
N ASP A 194 7.55 -14.98 -11.03
CA ASP A 194 7.92 -14.71 -12.42
C ASP A 194 6.84 -13.82 -13.08
N LEU A 195 7.21 -12.56 -13.35
CA LEU A 195 6.40 -11.60 -14.09
C LEU A 195 7.15 -11.09 -15.34
N LEU A 196 8.04 -11.89 -15.92
CA LEU A 196 8.90 -11.49 -17.03
C LEU A 196 8.14 -11.00 -18.27
N ASP A 197 6.95 -11.54 -18.52
CA ASP A 197 6.11 -11.08 -19.64
C ASP A 197 5.72 -9.60 -19.54
N MET A 198 5.76 -9.04 -18.35
CA MET A 198 5.38 -7.64 -18.13
C MET A 198 6.41 -6.65 -18.69
N ALA A 199 7.71 -6.96 -18.63
CA ALA A 199 8.76 -6.06 -19.11
C ALA A 199 8.64 -5.78 -20.62
N SER A 200 8.26 -6.77 -21.42
CA SER A 200 8.05 -6.60 -22.87
C SER A 200 6.82 -5.73 -23.17
N ARG A 201 5.78 -5.80 -22.33
CA ARG A 201 4.58 -4.95 -22.48
C ARG A 201 4.87 -3.49 -22.17
N TYR A 202 5.64 -3.22 -21.10
CA TYR A 202 6.06 -1.85 -20.75
C TYR A 202 6.94 -1.23 -21.84
N TRP A 203 7.85 -2.01 -22.39
CA TRP A 203 8.68 -1.54 -23.51
C TRP A 203 7.84 -1.17 -24.72
N ALA A 204 6.86 -1.98 -25.07
CA ALA A 204 5.96 -1.69 -26.18
C ALA A 204 5.17 -0.39 -25.97
N PHE A 205 4.70 -0.14 -24.74
CA PHE A 205 4.02 1.10 -24.39
C PHE A 205 4.92 2.33 -24.55
N GLU A 206 6.12 2.30 -23.97
CA GLU A 206 7.08 3.41 -24.04
C GLU A 206 7.48 3.73 -25.50
N VAL A 207 7.61 2.72 -26.35
CA VAL A 207 7.92 2.92 -27.78
C VAL A 207 6.73 3.50 -28.53
N MET A 208 5.51 3.10 -28.21
CA MET A 208 4.29 3.57 -28.90
C MET A 208 3.90 4.99 -28.51
N GLU A 209 4.15 5.38 -27.25
CA GLU A 209 3.84 6.75 -26.76
C GLU A 209 4.85 7.80 -27.27
N ASN A 210 6.06 7.40 -27.64
CA ASN A 210 7.13 8.29 -28.06
C ASN A 210 7.32 8.34 -29.60
N THR A 211 6.44 7.72 -30.37
CA THR A 211 6.43 7.77 -31.87
C THR A 211 5.22 8.51 -32.38
#